data_1406789cea3dd551077f414f52f5a8a2
#
_entry.id   1406789cea3dd551077f414f52f5a8a2
#
_cell.length_a   1.000
_cell.length_b   1.000
_cell.length_c   1.000
_cell.angle_alpha   90.00
_cell.angle_beta   90.00
_cell.angle_gamma   90.00
#
_symmetry.space_group_name_H-M   'P 1'
#
loop_
_entity.id
_entity.type
_entity.pdbx_description
1 polymer ?
#
loop_
_entity_poly.entity_id
_entity_poly.type
_entity_poly.pdbx_seq_one_letter_code
_entity_poly.pdbx_strand_id
1 'polypeptide(L)'
;MSDIKVAGLEHLQALCAIDQKVIGNSSRSDEIQQAIEEKRCLLHHFADDITGFLISTEDFFGYDFISLVIVKPSARRKGIASALINAYVKTTKSLKVFSSTNQSNTNMQHVFQALGFVKSGIIDNLDDGDPEIIYVKIA
;
A
#
# COMPACT_ATOMS: atom_id res chain seq x y z
N MET A 1 -5.41 6.29 20.08
CA MET A 1 -5.79 4.97 19.58
C MET A 1 -5.65 4.94 18.07
N SER A 2 -5.13 3.86 17.55
CA SER A 2 -4.98 3.68 16.10
C SER A 2 -6.20 2.98 15.52
N ASP A 3 -6.56 3.32 14.29
CA ASP A 3 -7.68 2.71 13.59
C ASP A 3 -7.47 2.77 12.08
N ILE A 4 -8.16 1.90 11.38
CA ILE A 4 -8.12 1.82 9.92
C ILE A 4 -9.53 1.94 9.39
N LYS A 5 -9.72 2.76 8.36
CA LYS A 5 -11.03 2.94 7.73
C LYS A 5 -10.88 3.23 6.25
N VAL A 6 -11.97 3.10 5.51
CA VAL A 6 -12.02 3.46 4.09
C VAL A 6 -11.93 4.97 3.98
N ALA A 7 -11.01 5.46 3.13
CA ALA A 7 -10.82 6.89 2.93
C ALA A 7 -11.98 7.49 2.14
N GLY A 8 -12.35 8.73 2.51
CA GLY A 8 -13.31 9.53 1.77
C GLY A 8 -12.63 10.75 1.15
N LEU A 9 -13.34 11.47 0.28
CA LEU A 9 -12.77 12.65 -0.40
C LEU A 9 -12.33 13.73 0.58
N GLU A 10 -12.90 13.78 1.78
CA GLU A 10 -12.47 14.71 2.82
C GLU A 10 -11.02 14.45 3.27
N HIS A 11 -10.48 13.26 2.98
CA HIS A 11 -9.11 12.89 3.35
C HIS A 11 -8.09 13.12 2.23
N LEU A 12 -8.55 13.47 1.01
CA LEU A 12 -7.68 13.53 -0.18
C LEU A 12 -6.47 14.44 0.05
N GLN A 13 -6.70 15.63 0.57
CA GLN A 13 -5.63 16.60 0.75
C GLN A 13 -4.56 16.10 1.71
N ALA A 14 -4.98 15.47 2.80
CA ALA A 14 -4.06 14.91 3.78
C ALA A 14 -3.23 13.75 3.21
N LEU A 15 -3.86 12.85 2.44
CA LEU A 15 -3.17 11.74 1.82
C LEU A 15 -2.17 12.19 0.76
N CYS A 16 -2.55 13.17 -0.06
CA CYS A 16 -1.64 13.75 -1.05
C CYS A 16 -0.44 14.43 -0.38
N ALA A 17 -0.66 15.09 0.76
CA ALA A 17 0.43 15.73 1.50
C ALA A 17 1.43 14.69 2.04
N ILE A 18 0.94 13.56 2.54
CA ILE A 18 1.80 12.47 2.99
C ILE A 18 2.62 11.92 1.82
N ASP A 19 1.96 11.63 0.70
CA ASP A 19 2.62 11.07 -0.46
C ASP A 19 3.69 12.02 -1.00
N GLN A 20 3.40 13.31 -1.04
CA GLN A 20 4.36 14.32 -1.50
C GLN A 20 5.63 14.32 -0.64
N LYS A 21 5.50 14.13 0.67
CA LYS A 21 6.67 14.02 1.55
C LYS A 21 7.50 12.79 1.26
N VAL A 22 6.88 11.71 0.78
CA VAL A 22 7.58 10.45 0.50
C VAL A 22 8.26 10.48 -0.86
N ILE A 23 7.56 10.91 -1.91
CA ILE A 23 8.09 10.86 -3.28
C ILE A 23 8.64 12.19 -3.78
N GLY A 24 8.39 13.30 -3.06
CA GLY A 24 8.94 14.61 -3.39
C GLY A 24 8.16 15.40 -4.42
N ASN A 25 7.00 14.91 -4.86
CA ASN A 25 6.14 15.61 -5.82
C ASN A 25 4.70 15.15 -5.66
N SER A 26 3.79 15.71 -6.46
CA SER A 26 2.35 15.41 -6.39
C SER A 26 1.88 14.61 -7.60
N SER A 27 2.76 13.86 -8.26
CA SER A 27 2.45 13.15 -9.51
C SER A 27 1.37 12.07 -9.35
N ARG A 28 1.15 11.56 -8.12
CA ARG A 28 0.16 10.51 -7.86
C ARG A 28 -1.17 11.03 -7.33
N SER A 29 -1.39 12.36 -7.30
CA SER A 29 -2.62 12.92 -6.72
C SER A 29 -3.89 12.44 -7.44
N ASP A 30 -3.86 12.33 -8.76
CA ASP A 30 -5.01 11.82 -9.52
C ASP A 30 -5.28 10.34 -9.22
N GLU A 31 -4.23 9.54 -9.11
CA GLU A 31 -4.35 8.13 -8.76
C GLU A 31 -4.96 7.97 -7.36
N ILE A 32 -4.52 8.77 -6.40
CA ILE A 32 -5.05 8.74 -5.03
C ILE A 32 -6.52 9.15 -5.04
N GLN A 33 -6.88 10.21 -5.75
CA GLN A 33 -8.26 10.66 -5.84
C GLN A 33 -9.17 9.58 -6.43
N GLN A 34 -8.73 8.98 -7.53
CA GLN A 34 -9.52 7.92 -8.18
C GLN A 34 -9.73 6.72 -7.24
N ALA A 35 -8.67 6.31 -6.54
CA ALA A 35 -8.76 5.21 -5.58
C ALA A 35 -9.76 5.52 -4.46
N ILE A 36 -9.76 6.75 -3.96
CA ILE A 36 -10.72 7.18 -2.93
C ILE A 36 -12.15 7.11 -3.49
N GLU A 37 -12.38 7.66 -4.68
CA GLU A 37 -13.70 7.66 -5.32
C GLU A 37 -14.22 6.25 -5.56
N GLU A 38 -13.33 5.31 -5.89
CA GLU A 38 -13.67 3.91 -6.13
C GLU A 38 -13.64 3.05 -4.87
N LYS A 39 -13.41 3.66 -3.71
CA LYS A 39 -13.34 2.98 -2.40
C LYS A 39 -12.25 1.90 -2.34
N ARG A 40 -11.12 2.16 -3.00
CA ARG A 40 -9.96 1.28 -3.03
C ARG A 40 -8.82 1.80 -2.16
N CYS A 41 -9.10 2.71 -1.23
CA CYS A 41 -8.10 3.30 -0.38
C CYS A 41 -8.48 3.11 1.09
N LEU A 42 -7.58 2.50 1.86
CA LEU A 42 -7.68 2.42 3.31
C LEU A 42 -6.72 3.43 3.92
N LEU A 43 -7.14 4.08 5.00
CA LEU A 43 -6.23 4.94 5.75
C LEU A 43 -6.05 4.42 7.17
N HIS A 44 -4.89 4.69 7.73
CA HIS A 44 -4.58 4.46 9.12
C HIS A 44 -4.47 5.81 9.83
N HIS A 45 -5.06 5.93 11.00
CA HIS A 45 -4.92 7.15 11.79
C HIS A 45 -4.65 6.79 13.25
N PHE A 46 -3.97 7.70 13.93
CA PHE A 46 -3.77 7.65 15.37
C PHE A 46 -4.35 8.96 15.94
N ALA A 47 -5.39 8.86 16.76
CA ALA A 47 -6.20 10.01 17.14
C ALA A 47 -6.71 10.71 15.87
N ASP A 48 -6.45 12.00 15.71
CA ASP A 48 -6.89 12.77 14.55
C ASP A 48 -5.80 12.88 13.46
N ASP A 49 -4.65 12.23 13.65
CA ASP A 49 -3.53 12.30 12.73
C ASP A 49 -3.54 11.11 11.77
N ILE A 50 -3.63 11.38 10.47
CA ILE A 50 -3.53 10.34 9.45
C ILE A 50 -2.07 9.98 9.28
N THR A 51 -1.74 8.70 9.44
CA THR A 51 -0.36 8.22 9.52
C THR A 51 0.07 7.37 8.33
N GLY A 52 -0.89 6.92 7.52
CA GLY A 52 -0.56 6.14 6.33
C GLY A 52 -1.81 5.74 5.55
N PHE A 53 -1.59 5.15 4.38
CA PHE A 53 -2.69 4.66 3.55
C PHE A 53 -2.24 3.52 2.65
N LEU A 54 -3.23 2.79 2.15
CA LEU A 54 -3.03 1.67 1.23
C LEU A 54 -4.01 1.83 0.08
N ILE A 55 -3.53 1.62 -1.15
CA ILE A 55 -4.38 1.60 -2.34
C ILE A 55 -4.28 0.22 -2.98
N SER A 56 -5.42 -0.29 -3.43
CA SER A 56 -5.51 -1.59 -4.08
C SER A 56 -6.23 -1.50 -5.42
N THR A 57 -6.04 -2.53 -6.24
CA THR A 57 -6.77 -2.74 -7.48
C THR A 57 -7.28 -4.17 -7.52
N GLU A 58 -8.18 -4.49 -8.48
CA GLU A 58 -8.74 -5.83 -8.63
C GLU A 58 -8.45 -6.43 -10.01
N ASP A 59 -7.49 -5.86 -10.72
CA ASP A 59 -7.22 -6.18 -12.11
C ASP A 59 -5.83 -6.76 -12.37
N PHE A 60 -5.18 -7.29 -11.36
CA PHE A 60 -3.89 -7.95 -11.53
C PHE A 60 -4.14 -9.41 -11.94
N PHE A 61 -4.25 -9.63 -13.25
CA PHE A 61 -4.63 -10.95 -13.80
C PHE A 61 -5.92 -11.48 -13.16
N GLY A 62 -6.85 -10.58 -12.86
CA GLY A 62 -8.12 -10.94 -12.22
C GLY A 62 -8.07 -11.09 -10.71
N TYR A 63 -6.93 -10.81 -10.07
CA TYR A 63 -6.77 -10.90 -8.63
C TYR A 63 -6.55 -9.54 -8.00
N ASP A 64 -6.75 -9.47 -6.68
CA ASP A 64 -6.48 -8.26 -5.90
C ASP A 64 -4.98 -7.97 -5.86
N PHE A 65 -4.64 -6.70 -5.98
CA PHE A 65 -3.26 -6.24 -5.96
C PHE A 65 -3.16 -5.00 -5.06
N ILE A 66 -2.21 -5.02 -4.12
CA ILE A 66 -1.89 -3.85 -3.30
C ILE A 66 -0.88 -3.01 -4.10
N SER A 67 -1.33 -1.88 -4.63
CA SER A 67 -0.52 -1.04 -5.51
C SER A 67 0.32 -0.01 -4.77
N LEU A 68 -0.14 0.49 -3.62
CA LEU A 68 0.60 1.45 -2.80
C LEU A 68 0.39 1.17 -1.33
N VAL A 69 1.47 1.25 -0.55
CA VAL A 69 1.40 1.32 0.91
C VAL A 69 2.35 2.44 1.32
N ILE A 70 1.80 3.53 1.82
CA ILE A 70 2.57 4.72 2.17
C ILE A 70 2.38 5.01 3.65
N VAL A 71 3.49 5.20 4.35
CA VAL A 71 3.50 5.56 5.77
C VAL A 71 4.18 6.92 5.92
N LYS A 72 3.52 7.82 6.66
CA LYS A 72 4.07 9.13 6.99
C LYS A 72 5.49 8.96 7.56
N PRO A 73 6.49 9.73 7.06
CA PRO A 73 7.87 9.53 7.53
C PRO A 73 8.04 9.59 9.05
N SER A 74 7.31 10.48 9.73
CA SER A 74 7.38 10.61 11.19
C SER A 74 6.71 9.47 11.94
N ALA A 75 5.96 8.60 11.26
CA ALA A 75 5.22 7.51 11.88
C ALA A 75 5.78 6.12 11.51
N ARG A 76 6.95 6.06 10.89
CA ARG A 76 7.56 4.80 10.50
C ARG A 76 8.03 3.98 11.70
N ARG A 77 8.23 2.68 11.49
CA ARG A 77 8.68 1.69 12.49
C ARG A 77 7.67 1.47 13.62
N LYS A 78 6.38 1.70 13.36
CA LYS A 78 5.28 1.48 14.32
C LYS A 78 4.31 0.41 13.86
N GLY A 79 4.66 -0.36 12.82
CA GLY A 79 3.82 -1.43 12.32
C GLY A 79 2.62 -0.98 11.51
N ILE A 80 2.60 0.25 11.01
CA ILE A 80 1.45 0.80 10.30
C ILE A 80 1.26 0.11 8.94
N ALA A 81 2.34 -0.11 8.18
CA ALA A 81 2.27 -0.82 6.91
C ALA A 81 1.68 -2.23 7.12
N SER A 82 2.16 -2.96 8.12
CA SER A 82 1.65 -4.28 8.45
C SER A 82 0.18 -4.26 8.82
N ALA A 83 -0.25 -3.26 9.60
CA ALA A 83 -1.64 -3.11 10.00
C ALA A 83 -2.54 -2.86 8.78
N LEU A 84 -2.11 -2.00 7.86
CA LEU A 84 -2.87 -1.70 6.65
C LEU A 84 -3.00 -2.93 5.76
N ILE A 85 -1.90 -3.64 5.53
CA ILE A 85 -1.91 -4.85 4.70
C ILE A 85 -2.79 -5.93 5.32
N ASN A 86 -2.67 -6.17 6.62
CA ASN A 86 -3.50 -7.16 7.32
C ASN A 86 -4.98 -6.80 7.25
N ALA A 87 -5.33 -5.53 7.44
CA ALA A 87 -6.73 -5.09 7.35
C ALA A 87 -7.28 -5.34 5.95
N TYR A 88 -6.49 -5.05 4.92
CA TYR A 88 -6.91 -5.28 3.54
C TYR A 88 -7.10 -6.77 3.27
N VAL A 89 -6.14 -7.60 3.63
CA VAL A 89 -6.19 -9.06 3.42
C VAL A 89 -7.40 -9.68 4.11
N LYS A 90 -7.76 -9.19 5.29
CA LYS A 90 -8.94 -9.70 6.03
C LYS A 90 -10.26 -9.36 5.34
N THR A 91 -10.31 -8.28 4.59
CA THR A 91 -11.57 -7.82 3.96
C THR A 91 -11.74 -8.32 2.54
N THR A 92 -10.66 -8.71 1.88
CA THR A 92 -10.74 -9.21 0.50
C THR A 92 -11.38 -10.59 0.45
N LYS A 93 -12.14 -10.83 -0.63
CA LYS A 93 -12.72 -12.15 -0.92
C LYS A 93 -11.90 -12.91 -1.94
N SER A 94 -10.81 -12.34 -2.42
CA SER A 94 -9.93 -12.96 -3.41
C SER A 94 -9.14 -14.10 -2.76
N LEU A 95 -8.96 -15.20 -3.51
CA LEU A 95 -8.14 -16.32 -3.05
C LEU A 95 -6.66 -15.97 -2.98
N LYS A 96 -6.24 -14.98 -3.74
CA LYS A 96 -4.85 -14.52 -3.79
C LYS A 96 -4.80 -13.01 -3.74
N VAL A 97 -3.84 -12.49 -2.99
CA VAL A 97 -3.54 -11.06 -2.96
C VAL A 97 -2.08 -10.90 -3.39
N PHE A 98 -1.88 -10.13 -4.44
CA PHE A 98 -0.54 -9.81 -4.94
C PHE A 98 -0.11 -8.43 -4.47
N SER A 99 1.18 -8.22 -4.41
CA SER A 99 1.78 -6.91 -4.25
C SER A 99 3.20 -6.96 -4.79
N SER A 100 3.90 -5.83 -4.73
CA SER A 100 5.27 -5.78 -5.21
C SER A 100 6.05 -4.69 -4.51
N THR A 101 7.38 -4.79 -4.59
CA THR A 101 8.29 -3.75 -4.15
C THR A 101 9.63 -3.91 -4.88
N ASN A 102 10.38 -2.82 -4.99
CA ASN A 102 11.71 -2.88 -5.60
C ASN A 102 12.65 -3.75 -4.77
N GLN A 103 13.60 -4.39 -5.44
CA GLN A 103 14.60 -5.23 -4.78
C GLN A 103 15.40 -4.45 -3.74
N SER A 104 15.62 -3.17 -3.97
CA SER A 104 16.33 -2.31 -3.01
C SER A 104 15.55 -2.03 -1.73
N ASN A 105 14.23 -2.19 -1.74
CA ASN A 105 13.38 -1.89 -0.59
C ASN A 105 13.32 -3.11 0.34
N THR A 106 14.37 -3.34 1.10
CA THR A 106 14.47 -4.50 1.99
C THR A 106 13.45 -4.44 3.13
N ASN A 107 13.09 -3.24 3.59
CA ASN A 107 12.07 -3.09 4.64
C ASN A 107 10.72 -3.66 4.20
N MET A 108 10.24 -3.29 3.00
CA MET A 108 8.97 -3.82 2.52
C MET A 108 9.02 -5.31 2.23
N GLN A 109 10.16 -5.81 1.75
CA GLN A 109 10.31 -7.26 1.57
C GLN A 109 10.15 -8.00 2.90
N HIS A 110 10.74 -7.48 3.97
CA HIS A 110 10.59 -8.06 5.31
C HIS A 110 9.14 -7.99 5.80
N VAL A 111 8.45 -6.87 5.54
CA VAL A 111 7.03 -6.73 5.91
C VAL A 111 6.19 -7.80 5.21
N PHE A 112 6.35 -7.95 3.90
CA PHE A 112 5.59 -8.96 3.15
C PHE A 112 5.87 -10.38 3.68
N GLN A 113 7.14 -10.72 3.88
CA GLN A 113 7.53 -12.03 4.38
C GLN A 113 6.95 -12.31 5.77
N ALA A 114 7.01 -11.32 6.66
CA ALA A 114 6.47 -11.45 8.02
C ALA A 114 4.95 -11.66 8.02
N LEU A 115 4.25 -11.15 7.02
CA LEU A 115 2.80 -11.30 6.89
C LEU A 115 2.38 -12.55 6.12
N GLY A 116 3.34 -13.39 5.73
CA GLY A 116 3.05 -14.65 5.06
C GLY A 116 2.98 -14.57 3.54
N PHE A 117 3.41 -13.46 2.95
CA PHE A 117 3.58 -13.37 1.50
C PHE A 117 4.84 -14.09 1.09
N VAL A 118 4.81 -14.72 -0.09
CA VAL A 118 5.97 -15.39 -0.67
C VAL A 118 6.31 -14.75 -2.01
N LYS A 119 7.57 -14.85 -2.42
CA LYS A 119 8.01 -14.34 -3.72
C LYS A 119 7.33 -15.14 -4.83
N SER A 120 6.83 -14.43 -5.84
CA SER A 120 6.10 -15.04 -6.96
C SER A 120 6.69 -14.70 -8.32
N GLY A 121 7.56 -13.72 -8.41
CA GLY A 121 8.16 -13.35 -9.68
C GLY A 121 8.97 -12.09 -9.58
N ILE A 122 9.50 -11.65 -10.72
CA ILE A 122 10.35 -10.46 -10.81
C ILE A 122 10.10 -9.77 -12.15
N ILE A 123 10.09 -8.44 -12.13
CA ILE A 123 10.03 -7.62 -13.35
C ILE A 123 11.36 -6.86 -13.44
N ASP A 124 12.15 -7.19 -14.46
CA ASP A 124 13.52 -6.67 -14.57
C ASP A 124 13.59 -5.24 -15.10
N ASN A 125 12.64 -4.84 -15.94
CA ASN A 125 12.75 -3.62 -16.73
C ASN A 125 11.73 -2.55 -16.35
N LEU A 126 11.09 -2.67 -15.19
CA LEU A 126 10.18 -1.64 -14.71
C LEU A 126 10.94 -0.39 -14.28
N ASP A 127 11.96 -0.58 -13.43
CA ASP A 127 12.90 0.47 -13.02
C ASP A 127 14.31 0.01 -13.34
N ASP A 128 15.08 0.84 -14.02
CA ASP A 128 16.44 0.49 -14.45
C ASP A 128 17.34 0.18 -13.26
N GLY A 129 17.89 -1.05 -13.26
CA GLY A 129 18.84 -1.46 -12.22
C GLY A 129 18.23 -1.80 -10.87
N ASP A 130 16.90 -1.77 -10.75
CA ASP A 130 16.22 -2.09 -9.49
C ASP A 130 14.95 -2.89 -9.76
N PRO A 131 15.07 -4.21 -9.95
CA PRO A 131 13.93 -5.06 -10.30
C PRO A 131 12.79 -4.97 -9.31
N GLU A 132 11.58 -5.14 -9.82
CA GLU A 132 10.37 -5.21 -9.00
C GLU A 132 10.11 -6.65 -8.61
N ILE A 133 10.04 -6.94 -7.31
CA ILE A 133 9.76 -8.29 -6.80
C ILE A 133 8.26 -8.41 -6.56
N ILE A 134 7.65 -9.42 -7.16
CA ILE A 134 6.23 -9.71 -6.98
C ILE A 134 6.05 -10.66 -5.81
N TYR A 135 5.13 -10.34 -4.93
CA TYR A 135 4.77 -11.16 -3.76
C TYR A 135 3.32 -11.60 -3.88
N VAL A 136 3.01 -12.74 -3.29
CA VAL A 136 1.63 -13.26 -3.24
C VAL A 136 1.34 -13.85 -1.87
N LYS A 137 0.12 -13.59 -1.38
CA LYS A 137 -0.43 -14.29 -0.22
C LYS A 137 -1.62 -15.12 -0.70
N ILE A 138 -1.58 -16.40 -0.44
CA ILE A 138 -2.62 -17.36 -0.83
C ILE A 138 -3.45 -17.68 0.41
N ALA A 139 -4.75 -17.55 0.27
CA ALA A 139 -5.69 -17.82 1.35
C ALA A 139 -5.74 -19.31 1.70
#